data_4548e7d040bd0ed89d273fd29f432959
#
_entry.id   4548e7d040bd0ed89d273fd29f432959
#
_cell.length_a   1.000
_cell.length_b   1.000
_cell.length_c   1.000
_cell.angle_alpha   90.00
_cell.angle_beta   90.00
_cell.angle_gamma   90.00
#
_symmetry.space_group_name_H-M   'P 1'
#
loop_
_entity.id
_entity.type
_entity.pdbx_description
1 polymer ?
#
loop_
_entity_poly.entity_id
_entity_poly.type
_entity_poly.pdbx_seq_one_letter_code
_entity_poly.pdbx_strand_id
1 'polypeptide(L)'
;MFELYGCPTHYGVGAKGLIKSIDYLTENFKNLQMNKVPEITCKESFRANLKNLESVRATCEGIAKQGYHILISGHRPLMIAGDHSAAMGSVSATSVYTKGETGLIWIDAHPDINTDRTTVTGNIHGMPVAALLGLGEPSLTHFLDDSIKLKAGNIVMLGLRDIDPPEAEILKEHHIRYYKWDYIMEHGLQNCLNESIDYLSHCPAVHVSFDIDSMDPKLMPGVSVPVPEGFN
;
A
#
# COMPACT_ATOMS: atom_id res chain seq x y z
N MET A 1 -17.24 7.85 -11.82
CA MET A 1 -17.90 7.16 -10.70
C MET A 1 -16.83 6.32 -9.99
N PHE A 2 -16.94 6.11 -8.66
CA PHE A 2 -16.09 5.12 -7.97
C PHE A 2 -16.63 3.72 -8.17
N GLU A 3 -15.73 2.76 -8.34
CA GLU A 3 -16.05 1.34 -8.37
C GLU A 3 -15.26 0.63 -7.27
N LEU A 4 -15.99 -0.04 -6.36
CA LEU A 4 -15.44 -0.67 -5.18
C LEU A 4 -15.03 -2.10 -5.49
N TYR A 5 -13.82 -2.47 -5.08
CA TYR A 5 -13.36 -3.85 -5.11
C TYR A 5 -12.57 -4.19 -3.85
N GLY A 6 -12.49 -5.46 -3.51
CA GLY A 6 -11.83 -5.89 -2.28
C GLY A 6 -11.10 -7.21 -2.41
N CYS A 7 -10.01 -7.35 -1.65
CA CYS A 7 -9.24 -8.59 -1.56
C CYS A 7 -8.85 -8.85 -0.08
N PRO A 8 -9.16 -10.03 0.49
CA PRO A 8 -8.89 -10.33 1.90
C PRO A 8 -7.43 -10.74 2.12
N THR A 9 -6.47 -9.93 1.63
CA THR A 9 -5.04 -10.24 1.73
C THR A 9 -4.59 -10.45 3.17
N HIS A 10 -3.85 -11.53 3.44
CA HIS A 10 -3.29 -11.82 4.76
C HIS A 10 -1.90 -12.43 4.70
N TYR A 11 -1.47 -12.91 3.53
CA TYR A 11 -0.18 -13.59 3.38
C TYR A 11 1.02 -12.66 3.57
N GLY A 12 0.84 -11.36 3.29
CA GLY A 12 1.91 -10.38 3.45
C GLY A 12 2.33 -10.18 4.91
N VAL A 13 1.39 -10.25 5.85
CA VAL A 13 1.65 -10.13 7.31
C VAL A 13 1.50 -11.45 8.06
N GLY A 14 0.75 -12.41 7.50
CA GLY A 14 0.43 -13.68 8.15
C GLY A 14 -0.70 -13.61 9.18
N ALA A 15 -1.46 -12.52 9.24
CA ALA A 15 -2.55 -12.30 10.20
C ALA A 15 -3.88 -12.89 9.70
N LYS A 16 -4.19 -14.12 10.09
CA LYS A 16 -5.38 -14.87 9.60
C LYS A 16 -6.72 -14.17 9.86
N GLY A 17 -6.81 -13.23 10.79
CA GLY A 17 -8.04 -12.44 11.03
C GLY A 17 -8.49 -11.65 9.80
N LEU A 18 -7.56 -11.22 8.97
CA LEU A 18 -7.81 -10.43 7.77
C LEU A 18 -8.59 -11.18 6.67
N ILE A 19 -8.53 -12.52 6.65
CA ILE A 19 -9.27 -13.36 5.69
C ILE A 19 -10.78 -13.05 5.70
N LYS A 20 -11.31 -12.66 6.87
CA LYS A 20 -12.75 -12.38 7.04
C LYS A 20 -13.13 -10.92 6.75
N SER A 21 -12.17 -10.04 6.49
CA SER A 21 -12.41 -8.59 6.40
C SER A 21 -13.45 -8.23 5.33
N ILE A 22 -13.28 -8.73 4.13
CA ILE A 22 -14.14 -8.41 2.98
C ILE A 22 -15.53 -9.03 3.13
N ASP A 23 -15.61 -10.27 3.61
CA ASP A 23 -16.91 -10.94 3.84
C ASP A 23 -17.68 -10.22 4.94
N TYR A 24 -17.03 -9.89 6.06
CA TYR A 24 -17.64 -9.13 7.13
C TYR A 24 -18.24 -7.79 6.64
N LEU A 25 -17.51 -7.04 5.83
CA LEU A 25 -17.98 -5.77 5.28
C LEU A 25 -19.21 -5.98 4.36
N THR A 26 -19.16 -6.95 3.46
CA THR A 26 -20.26 -7.20 2.52
C THR A 26 -21.51 -7.77 3.19
N GLU A 27 -21.38 -8.52 4.26
CA GLU A 27 -22.49 -9.07 5.03
C GLU A 27 -23.17 -8.03 5.93
N ASN A 28 -22.40 -7.13 6.53
CA ASN A 28 -22.89 -6.14 7.50
C ASN A 28 -23.30 -4.81 6.85
N PHE A 29 -22.79 -4.49 5.67
CA PHE A 29 -23.11 -3.26 4.94
C PHE A 29 -23.82 -3.60 3.61
N LYS A 30 -25.12 -3.89 3.65
CA LYS A 30 -25.93 -4.39 2.52
C LYS A 30 -25.91 -3.50 1.27
N ASN A 31 -25.62 -2.22 1.42
CA ASN A 31 -25.52 -1.28 0.29
C ASN A 31 -24.10 -1.23 -0.32
N LEU A 32 -23.16 -1.99 0.23
CA LEU A 32 -21.79 -2.03 -0.24
C LEU A 32 -21.67 -3.06 -1.37
N GLN A 33 -21.83 -2.62 -2.61
CA GLN A 33 -21.56 -3.47 -3.78
C GLN A 33 -20.05 -3.46 -4.04
N MET A 34 -19.41 -4.62 -3.85
CA MET A 34 -17.98 -4.78 -3.97
C MET A 34 -17.63 -5.96 -4.87
N ASN A 35 -16.80 -5.72 -5.88
CA ASN A 35 -16.19 -6.78 -6.67
C ASN A 35 -15.09 -7.47 -5.84
N LYS A 36 -15.21 -8.78 -5.64
CA LYS A 36 -14.23 -9.53 -4.84
C LYS A 36 -13.11 -10.08 -5.73
N VAL A 37 -11.89 -9.74 -5.40
CA VAL A 37 -10.68 -10.38 -5.94
C VAL A 37 -10.28 -11.48 -4.97
N PRO A 38 -10.17 -12.75 -5.40
CA PRO A 38 -9.77 -13.82 -4.51
C PRO A 38 -8.30 -13.66 -4.11
N GLU A 39 -7.98 -13.94 -2.86
CA GLU A 39 -6.60 -14.19 -2.46
C GLU A 39 -6.15 -15.54 -2.98
N ILE A 40 -4.97 -15.59 -3.57
CA ILE A 40 -4.44 -16.78 -4.23
C ILE A 40 -3.47 -17.51 -3.29
N THR A 41 -3.75 -18.78 -3.02
CA THR A 41 -2.83 -19.66 -2.29
C THR A 41 -1.97 -20.45 -3.27
N CYS A 42 -0.66 -20.28 -3.18
CA CYS A 42 0.30 -21.01 -4.01
C CYS A 42 1.11 -22.03 -3.18
N LYS A 43 1.78 -22.92 -3.87
CA LYS A 43 2.82 -23.75 -3.25
C LYS A 43 4.06 -22.87 -3.06
N GLU A 44 4.40 -22.62 -1.82
CA GLU A 44 5.53 -21.77 -1.47
C GLU A 44 6.87 -22.51 -1.50
N SER A 45 7.92 -21.85 -1.97
CA SER A 45 9.29 -22.18 -1.68
C SER A 45 9.70 -21.46 -0.38
N PHE A 46 10.38 -22.15 0.53
CA PHE A 46 10.81 -21.51 1.78
C PHE A 46 11.85 -20.41 1.50
N ARG A 47 11.49 -19.17 1.87
CA ARG A 47 12.38 -18.01 1.90
C ARG A 47 12.13 -17.25 3.20
N ALA A 48 13.11 -17.23 4.09
CA ALA A 48 12.96 -16.64 5.43
C ALA A 48 12.66 -15.11 5.36
N ASN A 49 13.23 -14.44 4.38
CA ASN A 49 13.10 -12.99 4.15
C ASN A 49 12.00 -12.60 3.14
N LEU A 50 11.23 -13.55 2.62
CA LEU A 50 10.14 -13.37 1.67
C LEU A 50 9.05 -14.41 1.92
N LYS A 51 8.37 -14.29 3.04
CA LYS A 51 7.31 -15.21 3.44
C LYS A 51 6.13 -15.14 2.48
N ASN A 52 5.63 -16.29 2.06
CA ASN A 52 4.46 -16.42 1.18
C ASN A 52 4.60 -15.66 -0.16
N LEU A 53 5.82 -15.55 -0.69
CA LEU A 53 6.14 -14.77 -1.87
C LEU A 53 5.20 -15.07 -3.05
N GLU A 54 5.01 -16.35 -3.37
CA GLU A 54 4.23 -16.76 -4.55
C GLU A 54 2.74 -16.42 -4.39
N SER A 55 2.20 -16.61 -3.19
CA SER A 55 0.80 -16.25 -2.88
C SER A 55 0.58 -14.74 -2.91
N VAL A 56 1.48 -13.95 -2.30
CA VAL A 56 1.42 -12.49 -2.33
C VAL A 56 1.51 -11.99 -3.78
N ARG A 57 2.50 -12.47 -4.54
CA ARG A 57 2.68 -12.07 -5.94
C ARG A 57 1.45 -12.37 -6.80
N ALA A 58 0.93 -13.60 -6.73
CA ALA A 58 -0.23 -14.00 -7.52
C ALA A 58 -1.48 -13.19 -7.15
N THR A 59 -1.66 -12.89 -5.86
CA THR A 59 -2.78 -12.08 -5.38
C THR A 59 -2.66 -10.63 -5.87
N CYS A 60 -1.47 -10.00 -5.73
CA CYS A 60 -1.21 -8.64 -6.22
C CYS A 60 -1.42 -8.50 -7.73
N GLU A 61 -1.06 -9.53 -8.51
CA GLU A 61 -1.34 -9.57 -9.95
C GLU A 61 -2.85 -9.55 -10.24
N GLY A 62 -3.66 -10.27 -9.48
CA GLY A 62 -5.13 -10.25 -9.56
C GLY A 62 -5.71 -8.87 -9.23
N ILE A 63 -5.20 -8.25 -8.16
CA ILE A 63 -5.57 -6.90 -7.73
C ILE A 63 -5.23 -5.88 -8.83
N ALA A 64 -4.03 -5.97 -9.40
CA ALA A 64 -3.56 -5.07 -10.45
C ALA A 64 -4.45 -5.15 -11.71
N LYS A 65 -4.79 -6.37 -12.14
CA LYS A 65 -5.69 -6.60 -13.28
C LYS A 65 -7.08 -6.01 -13.05
N GLN A 66 -7.65 -6.22 -11.87
CA GLN A 66 -8.98 -5.67 -11.54
C GLN A 66 -8.94 -4.15 -11.48
N GLY A 67 -7.98 -3.55 -10.78
CA GLY A 67 -7.82 -2.10 -10.70
C GLY A 67 -7.62 -1.45 -12.08
N TYR A 68 -6.79 -2.05 -12.92
CA TYR A 68 -6.57 -1.57 -14.29
C TYR A 68 -7.83 -1.67 -15.15
N HIS A 69 -8.58 -2.78 -15.04
CA HIS A 69 -9.85 -2.94 -15.75
C HIS A 69 -10.87 -1.83 -15.37
N ILE A 70 -10.96 -1.49 -14.10
CA ILE A 70 -11.82 -0.40 -13.62
C ILE A 70 -11.39 0.94 -14.23
N LEU A 71 -10.07 1.23 -14.26
CA LEU A 71 -9.54 2.48 -14.82
C LEU A 71 -9.82 2.62 -16.32
N ILE A 72 -9.57 1.58 -17.13
CA ILE A 72 -9.84 1.63 -18.57
C ILE A 72 -11.33 1.66 -18.91
N SER A 73 -12.21 1.26 -17.97
CA SER A 73 -13.66 1.40 -18.08
C SER A 73 -14.15 2.83 -17.74
N GLY A 74 -13.23 3.76 -17.44
CA GLY A 74 -13.54 5.15 -17.12
C GLY A 74 -14.01 5.38 -15.68
N HIS A 75 -13.88 4.38 -14.81
CA HIS A 75 -14.20 4.48 -13.40
C HIS A 75 -12.94 4.72 -12.54
N ARG A 76 -13.15 5.13 -11.29
CA ARG A 76 -12.10 5.30 -10.29
C ARG A 76 -12.11 4.12 -9.33
N PRO A 77 -11.05 3.31 -9.21
CA PRO A 77 -11.02 2.20 -8.29
C PRO A 77 -10.97 2.70 -6.84
N LEU A 78 -11.77 2.06 -5.98
CA LEU A 78 -11.66 2.18 -4.53
C LEU A 78 -11.45 0.77 -3.98
N MET A 79 -10.24 0.48 -3.47
CA MET A 79 -9.90 -0.83 -2.96
C MET A 79 -10.02 -0.91 -1.45
N ILE A 80 -10.52 -2.03 -0.96
CA ILE A 80 -10.39 -2.44 0.45
C ILE A 80 -9.60 -3.75 0.49
N ALA A 81 -8.55 -3.79 1.30
CA ALA A 81 -7.69 -4.96 1.43
C ALA A 81 -7.46 -5.35 2.90
N GLY A 82 -6.88 -6.51 3.10
CA GLY A 82 -6.52 -7.00 4.42
C GLY A 82 -5.16 -6.46 4.87
N ASP A 83 -4.07 -6.82 4.23
CA ASP A 83 -2.72 -6.29 4.53
C ASP A 83 -2.19 -5.40 3.41
N HIS A 84 -1.19 -4.58 3.73
CA HIS A 84 -0.69 -3.52 2.86
C HIS A 84 0.12 -4.03 1.64
N SER A 85 0.46 -5.32 1.56
CA SER A 85 1.06 -5.89 0.34
C SER A 85 0.17 -5.69 -0.89
N ALA A 86 -1.15 -5.59 -0.70
CA ALA A 86 -2.14 -5.31 -1.74
C ALA A 86 -1.87 -4.01 -2.51
N ALA A 87 -1.21 -3.04 -1.89
CA ALA A 87 -0.85 -1.77 -2.53
C ALA A 87 0.08 -1.96 -3.74
N MET A 88 0.92 -3.00 -3.75
CA MET A 88 1.73 -3.32 -4.94
C MET A 88 0.86 -3.51 -6.18
N GLY A 89 -0.27 -4.23 -6.04
CA GLY A 89 -1.21 -4.44 -7.14
C GLY A 89 -1.99 -3.18 -7.50
N SER A 90 -2.60 -2.49 -6.52
CA SER A 90 -3.48 -1.35 -6.77
C SER A 90 -2.73 -0.13 -7.32
N VAL A 91 -1.54 0.18 -6.80
CA VAL A 91 -0.69 1.27 -7.31
C VAL A 91 -0.15 0.94 -8.70
N SER A 92 0.24 -0.34 -8.94
CA SER A 92 0.67 -0.77 -10.28
C SER A 92 -0.40 -0.55 -11.34
N ALA A 93 -1.68 -0.81 -11.02
CA ALA A 93 -2.79 -0.53 -11.92
C ALA A 93 -2.86 0.96 -12.31
N THR A 94 -2.75 1.85 -11.31
CA THR A 94 -2.75 3.30 -11.55
C THR A 94 -1.53 3.73 -12.34
N SER A 95 -0.35 3.18 -12.01
CA SER A 95 0.92 3.50 -12.68
C SER A 95 0.88 3.14 -14.17
N VAL A 96 0.46 1.92 -14.51
CA VAL A 96 0.34 1.50 -15.91
C VAL A 96 -0.68 2.37 -16.66
N TYR A 97 -1.81 2.70 -16.03
CA TYR A 97 -2.81 3.59 -16.61
C TYR A 97 -2.27 5.00 -16.89
N THR A 98 -1.46 5.56 -16.00
CA THR A 98 -0.83 6.89 -16.14
C THR A 98 0.51 6.87 -16.87
N LYS A 99 0.93 5.70 -17.39
CA LYS A 99 2.22 5.51 -18.07
C LYS A 99 3.43 5.87 -17.20
N GLY A 100 3.37 5.53 -15.92
CA GLY A 100 4.45 5.78 -14.95
C GLY A 100 4.48 7.17 -14.32
N GLU A 101 3.49 8.04 -14.61
CA GLU A 101 3.42 9.40 -14.08
C GLU A 101 2.46 9.53 -12.88
N THR A 102 2.28 8.46 -12.12
CA THR A 102 1.44 8.45 -10.91
C THR A 102 2.12 9.17 -9.75
N GLY A 103 1.38 10.05 -9.08
CA GLY A 103 1.70 10.51 -7.73
C GLY A 103 1.17 9.52 -6.69
N LEU A 104 1.85 9.37 -5.57
CA LEU A 104 1.43 8.56 -4.44
C LEU A 104 1.38 9.40 -3.16
N ILE A 105 0.22 9.40 -2.49
CA ILE A 105 0.10 9.78 -1.08
C ILE A 105 -0.04 8.50 -0.27
N TRP A 106 0.93 8.26 0.63
CA TRP A 106 1.01 7.12 1.52
C TRP A 106 0.71 7.55 2.95
N ILE A 107 -0.45 7.16 3.48
CA ILE A 107 -0.90 7.51 4.83
C ILE A 107 -0.76 6.27 5.71
N ASP A 108 0.19 6.32 6.66
CA ASP A 108 0.63 5.13 7.37
C ASP A 108 1.47 5.50 8.60
N ALA A 109 1.53 4.62 9.59
CA ALA A 109 2.51 4.71 10.66
C ALA A 109 3.93 4.33 10.20
N HIS A 110 4.02 3.48 9.15
CA HIS A 110 5.23 2.88 8.62
C HIS A 110 5.52 3.36 7.19
N PRO A 111 6.79 3.38 6.74
CA PRO A 111 7.11 3.71 5.34
C PRO A 111 6.89 2.55 4.37
N ASP A 112 6.83 1.30 4.86
CA ASP A 112 6.71 0.08 4.06
C ASP A 112 7.70 -0.01 2.88
N ILE A 113 8.95 0.41 3.14
CA ILE A 113 10.01 0.55 2.14
C ILE A 113 11.18 -0.41 2.39
N ASN A 114 10.99 -1.41 3.26
CA ASN A 114 11.94 -2.50 3.41
C ASN A 114 12.05 -3.33 2.12
N THR A 115 13.19 -3.97 1.93
CA THR A 115 13.43 -4.92 0.85
C THR A 115 13.64 -6.32 1.40
N ASP A 116 13.77 -7.32 0.54
CA ASP A 116 14.20 -8.67 0.91
C ASP A 116 15.57 -8.72 1.61
N ARG A 117 16.38 -7.65 1.48
CA ARG A 117 17.71 -7.54 2.10
C ARG A 117 17.70 -6.78 3.41
N THR A 118 16.71 -5.94 3.66
CA THR A 118 16.64 -5.09 4.84
C THR A 118 15.61 -5.56 5.86
N THR A 119 14.63 -6.34 5.44
CA THR A 119 13.59 -6.85 6.33
C THR A 119 14.13 -7.72 7.46
N VAL A 120 13.64 -7.49 8.68
CA VAL A 120 13.92 -8.33 9.85
C VAL A 120 12.94 -9.49 9.94
N THR A 121 11.69 -9.25 9.53
CA THR A 121 10.60 -10.21 9.70
C THR A 121 10.41 -11.15 8.51
N GLY A 122 10.78 -10.72 7.29
CA GLY A 122 10.45 -11.39 6.05
C GLY A 122 8.99 -11.24 5.61
N ASN A 123 8.23 -10.39 6.30
CA ASN A 123 6.83 -10.12 5.96
C ASN A 123 6.76 -9.10 4.82
N ILE A 124 6.10 -9.48 3.72
CA ILE A 124 6.11 -8.69 2.48
C ILE A 124 5.22 -7.43 2.59
N HIS A 125 4.29 -7.36 3.56
CA HIS A 125 3.48 -6.15 3.74
C HIS A 125 4.31 -4.89 4.06
N GLY A 126 5.51 -5.03 4.63
CA GLY A 126 6.43 -3.92 4.86
C GLY A 126 7.36 -3.58 3.66
N MET A 127 7.06 -4.05 2.44
CA MET A 127 7.90 -3.88 1.26
C MET A 127 7.22 -3.17 0.06
N PRO A 128 5.94 -2.83 0.08
CA PRO A 128 5.22 -2.34 -1.10
C PRO A 128 5.88 -1.15 -1.78
N VAL A 129 6.28 -0.14 -1.01
CA VAL A 129 6.86 1.08 -1.59
C VAL A 129 8.22 0.80 -2.23
N ALA A 130 9.06 -0.04 -1.62
CA ALA A 130 10.31 -0.47 -2.22
C ALA A 130 10.08 -1.20 -3.56
N ALA A 131 9.16 -2.16 -3.57
CA ALA A 131 8.80 -2.92 -4.78
C ALA A 131 8.30 -2.00 -5.90
N LEU A 132 7.45 -1.02 -5.59
CA LEU A 132 6.94 -0.05 -6.57
C LEU A 132 8.02 0.87 -7.13
N LEU A 133 9.10 1.12 -6.38
CA LEU A 133 10.29 1.82 -6.82
C LEU A 133 11.28 0.94 -7.61
N GLY A 134 10.97 -0.33 -7.80
CA GLY A 134 11.84 -1.29 -8.48
C GLY A 134 12.98 -1.82 -7.61
N LEU A 135 12.87 -1.68 -6.29
CA LEU A 135 13.86 -2.16 -5.32
C LEU A 135 13.49 -3.55 -4.79
N GLY A 136 14.51 -4.34 -4.41
CA GLY A 136 14.33 -5.65 -3.80
C GLY A 136 14.05 -6.78 -4.79
N GLU A 137 13.17 -7.72 -4.41
CA GLU A 137 12.85 -8.94 -5.17
C GLU A 137 12.16 -8.62 -6.51
N PRO A 138 12.76 -8.98 -7.67
CA PRO A 138 12.22 -8.62 -8.97
C PRO A 138 10.79 -9.11 -9.24
N SER A 139 10.40 -10.25 -8.67
CA SER A 139 9.05 -10.80 -8.87
C SER A 139 7.93 -9.98 -8.18
N LEU A 140 8.29 -9.05 -7.30
CA LEU A 140 7.38 -8.10 -6.66
C LEU A 140 7.36 -6.73 -7.34
N THR A 141 8.27 -6.46 -8.28
CA THR A 141 8.41 -5.14 -8.92
C THR A 141 7.67 -5.03 -10.27
N HIS A 142 7.26 -6.16 -10.87
CA HIS A 142 6.74 -6.23 -12.23
C HIS A 142 5.29 -6.77 -12.26
N PHE A 143 4.32 -5.90 -11.98
CA PHE A 143 2.90 -6.20 -12.13
C PHE A 143 2.35 -5.53 -13.38
N LEU A 144 1.57 -6.26 -14.18
CA LEU A 144 0.98 -5.87 -15.48
C LEU A 144 2.00 -5.65 -16.60
N ASP A 145 3.15 -5.07 -16.32
CA ASP A 145 4.26 -4.85 -17.25
C ASP A 145 5.60 -4.78 -16.51
N ASP A 146 6.69 -4.68 -17.27
CA ASP A 146 8.07 -4.68 -16.74
C ASP A 146 8.57 -3.28 -16.35
N SER A 147 7.71 -2.25 -16.37
CA SER A 147 8.10 -0.89 -15.98
C SER A 147 8.22 -0.73 -14.46
N ILE A 148 9.11 0.15 -14.00
CA ILE A 148 9.10 0.64 -12.62
C ILE A 148 7.82 1.45 -12.40
N LYS A 149 7.12 1.20 -11.29
CA LYS A 149 5.77 1.75 -11.07
C LYS A 149 5.75 3.17 -10.55
N LEU A 150 6.74 3.55 -9.75
CA LEU A 150 6.81 4.88 -9.13
C LEU A 150 8.18 5.53 -9.30
N LYS A 151 8.17 6.83 -9.41
CA LYS A 151 9.35 7.69 -9.26
C LYS A 151 9.40 8.19 -7.81
N ALA A 152 10.55 8.15 -7.16
CA ALA A 152 10.68 8.60 -5.77
C ALA A 152 10.20 10.05 -5.54
N GLY A 153 10.45 10.95 -6.50
CA GLY A 153 9.96 12.33 -6.48
C GLY A 153 8.44 12.48 -6.62
N ASN A 154 7.72 11.40 -6.88
CA ASN A 154 6.25 11.40 -6.98
C ASN A 154 5.59 10.77 -5.73
N ILE A 155 6.33 10.63 -4.63
CA ILE A 155 5.82 10.04 -3.38
C ILE A 155 5.82 11.07 -2.27
N VAL A 156 4.72 11.13 -1.51
CA VAL A 156 4.62 11.84 -0.24
C VAL A 156 4.02 10.89 0.80
N MET A 157 4.68 10.76 1.95
CA MET A 157 4.19 9.93 3.06
C MET A 157 3.73 10.81 4.22
N LEU A 158 2.64 10.40 4.89
CA LEU A 158 2.00 11.15 5.98
C LEU A 158 1.76 10.25 7.18
N GLY A 159 2.17 10.68 8.37
CA GLY A 159 1.87 10.01 9.62
C GLY A 159 2.95 9.08 10.13
N LEU A 160 4.11 9.02 9.47
CA LEU A 160 5.20 8.13 9.84
C LEU A 160 5.66 8.36 11.29
N ARG A 161 5.74 7.27 12.07
CA ARG A 161 6.19 7.33 13.47
C ARG A 161 6.91 6.06 13.93
N ASP A 162 6.88 5.00 13.10
CA ASP A 162 7.73 3.81 13.27
C ASP A 162 8.49 3.58 11.96
N ILE A 163 9.79 3.86 11.98
CA ILE A 163 10.67 3.81 10.80
C ILE A 163 11.91 3.01 11.19
N ASP A 164 12.11 1.87 10.56
CA ASP A 164 13.31 1.06 10.75
C ASP A 164 14.56 1.81 10.26
N PRO A 165 15.74 1.62 10.90
CA PRO A 165 16.98 2.27 10.45
C PRO A 165 17.28 2.07 8.95
N PRO A 166 17.17 0.87 8.35
CA PRO A 166 17.36 0.71 6.91
C PRO A 166 16.33 1.47 6.06
N GLU A 167 15.08 1.59 6.52
CA GLU A 167 14.06 2.38 5.83
C GLU A 167 14.39 3.86 5.82
N ALA A 168 14.89 4.39 6.95
CA ALA A 168 15.34 5.78 7.04
C ALA A 168 16.50 6.08 6.05
N GLU A 169 17.38 5.12 5.82
CA GLU A 169 18.44 5.23 4.83
C GLU A 169 17.88 5.29 3.41
N ILE A 170 16.93 4.39 3.07
CA ILE A 170 16.28 4.36 1.75
C ILE A 170 15.49 5.65 1.50
N LEU A 171 14.70 6.12 2.48
CA LEU A 171 13.97 7.39 2.37
C LEU A 171 14.90 8.56 2.06
N LYS A 172 16.05 8.62 2.73
CA LYS A 172 17.07 9.65 2.54
C LYS A 172 17.79 9.53 1.19
N GLU A 173 18.21 8.34 0.80
CA GLU A 173 18.92 8.08 -0.46
C GLU A 173 18.07 8.46 -1.67
N HIS A 174 16.79 8.12 -1.64
CA HIS A 174 15.84 8.39 -2.71
C HIS A 174 15.15 9.76 -2.60
N HIS A 175 15.50 10.58 -1.59
CA HIS A 175 14.90 11.90 -1.34
C HIS A 175 13.37 11.89 -1.29
N ILE A 176 12.77 10.84 -0.71
CA ILE A 176 11.33 10.72 -0.58
C ILE A 176 10.82 11.73 0.43
N ARG A 177 9.79 12.50 0.04
CA ARG A 177 9.15 13.45 0.93
C ARG A 177 8.25 12.73 1.92
N TYR A 178 8.38 13.07 3.21
CA TYR A 178 7.47 12.55 4.24
C TYR A 178 7.27 13.54 5.37
N TYR A 179 6.13 13.40 6.05
CA TYR A 179 5.77 14.14 7.25
C TYR A 179 5.59 13.14 8.39
N LYS A 180 6.43 13.26 9.41
CA LYS A 180 6.29 12.50 10.65
C LYS A 180 5.07 12.94 11.42
N TRP A 181 4.56 12.08 12.29
CA TRP A 181 3.41 12.37 13.13
C TRP A 181 3.59 13.65 13.94
N ASP A 182 4.75 13.83 14.60
CA ASP A 182 5.06 15.03 15.39
C ASP A 182 4.95 16.32 14.57
N TYR A 183 5.47 16.31 13.35
CA TYR A 183 5.39 17.44 12.43
C TYR A 183 3.94 17.77 12.06
N ILE A 184 3.12 16.73 11.81
CA ILE A 184 1.69 16.91 11.49
C ILE A 184 0.93 17.50 12.69
N MET A 185 1.26 17.08 13.92
CA MET A 185 0.66 17.63 15.13
C MET A 185 1.00 19.10 15.34
N GLU A 186 2.22 19.51 15.00
CA GLU A 186 2.67 20.89 15.13
C GLU A 186 2.09 21.82 14.05
N HIS A 187 2.05 21.34 12.78
CA HIS A 187 1.73 22.18 11.61
C HIS A 187 0.29 21.98 11.08
N GLY A 188 -0.39 20.95 11.55
CA GLY A 188 -1.76 20.59 11.15
C GLY A 188 -1.82 19.72 9.88
N LEU A 189 -2.67 18.69 9.93
CA LEU A 189 -2.89 17.75 8.81
C LEU A 189 -3.30 18.44 7.51
N GLN A 190 -4.19 19.45 7.60
CA GLN A 190 -4.67 20.15 6.41
C GLN A 190 -3.53 20.86 5.64
N ASN A 191 -2.58 21.43 6.36
CA ASN A 191 -1.42 22.09 5.74
C ASN A 191 -0.53 21.07 5.06
N CYS A 192 -0.22 19.95 5.74
CA CYS A 192 0.58 18.86 5.17
C CYS A 192 -0.08 18.23 3.93
N LEU A 193 -1.42 18.09 3.95
CA LEU A 193 -2.17 17.61 2.78
C LEU A 193 -2.12 18.60 1.61
N ASN A 194 -2.31 19.89 1.87
CA ASN A 194 -2.23 20.93 0.84
C ASN A 194 -0.83 20.94 0.20
N GLU A 195 0.22 20.94 1.00
CA GLU A 195 1.60 20.87 0.51
C GLU A 195 1.86 19.59 -0.31
N SER A 196 1.27 18.45 0.10
CA SER A 196 1.39 17.17 -0.62
C SER A 196 0.70 17.24 -1.99
N ILE A 197 -0.50 17.83 -2.05
CA ILE A 197 -1.27 18.00 -3.29
C ILE A 197 -0.53 18.97 -4.23
N ASP A 198 -0.02 20.07 -3.72
CA ASP A 198 0.75 21.06 -4.50
C ASP A 198 2.03 20.41 -5.05
N TYR A 199 2.74 19.64 -4.22
CA TYR A 199 3.95 18.92 -4.62
C TYR A 199 3.69 17.93 -5.74
N LEU A 200 2.58 17.19 -5.69
CA LEU A 200 2.18 16.18 -6.68
C LEU A 200 1.33 16.76 -7.84
N SER A 201 1.14 18.07 -7.92
CA SER A 201 0.26 18.71 -8.92
C SER A 201 0.69 18.50 -10.37
N HIS A 202 1.96 18.12 -10.60
CA HIS A 202 2.48 17.78 -11.92
C HIS A 202 2.06 16.35 -12.38
N CYS A 203 1.57 15.51 -11.48
CA CYS A 203 1.14 14.15 -11.80
C CYS A 203 -0.29 14.14 -12.36
N PRO A 204 -0.57 13.43 -13.46
CA PRO A 204 -1.91 13.36 -14.05
C PRO A 204 -2.94 12.67 -13.18
N ALA A 205 -2.49 11.83 -12.23
CA ALA A 205 -3.31 11.20 -11.21
C ALA A 205 -2.50 10.96 -9.94
N VAL A 206 -3.18 11.04 -8.80
CA VAL A 206 -2.61 10.71 -7.48
C VAL A 206 -3.35 9.49 -6.92
N HIS A 207 -2.60 8.44 -6.62
CA HIS A 207 -3.08 7.30 -5.86
C HIS A 207 -2.97 7.61 -4.37
N VAL A 208 -4.03 7.37 -3.62
CA VAL A 208 -4.00 7.49 -2.16
C VAL A 208 -4.04 6.08 -1.57
N SER A 209 -2.99 5.70 -0.84
CA SER A 209 -2.95 4.48 -0.03
C SER A 209 -3.09 4.86 1.44
N PHE A 210 -4.02 4.21 2.14
CA PHE A 210 -4.35 4.52 3.51
C PHE A 210 -4.30 3.23 4.35
N ASP A 211 -3.26 3.12 5.19
CA ASP A 211 -3.23 2.08 6.22
C ASP A 211 -3.99 2.54 7.48
N ILE A 212 -4.84 1.66 8.01
CA ILE A 212 -5.64 1.98 9.19
C ILE A 212 -4.76 2.05 10.46
N ASP A 213 -3.54 1.50 10.45
CA ASP A 213 -2.61 1.63 11.57
C ASP A 213 -1.98 3.04 11.69
N SER A 214 -2.20 3.90 10.67
CA SER A 214 -1.97 5.34 10.79
C SER A 214 -2.84 6.00 11.86
N MET A 215 -4.00 5.39 12.19
CA MET A 215 -4.92 5.84 13.24
C MET A 215 -4.41 5.50 14.64
N ASP A 216 -4.90 6.22 15.68
CA ASP A 216 -4.62 5.85 17.07
C ASP A 216 -5.19 4.44 17.36
N PRO A 217 -4.38 3.49 17.88
CA PRO A 217 -4.84 2.13 18.17
C PRO A 217 -5.94 2.07 19.23
N LYS A 218 -6.18 3.15 19.98
CA LYS A 218 -7.35 3.26 20.86
C LYS A 218 -8.66 3.33 20.09
N LEU A 219 -8.63 3.88 18.86
CA LEU A 219 -9.78 3.96 17.96
C LEU A 219 -9.84 2.74 17.04
N MET A 220 -8.69 2.25 16.59
CA MET A 220 -8.55 1.14 15.65
C MET A 220 -7.74 -0.02 16.24
N PRO A 221 -8.25 -0.72 17.28
CA PRO A 221 -7.50 -1.76 17.99
C PRO A 221 -7.29 -3.05 17.17
N GLY A 222 -7.93 -3.19 16.02
CA GLY A 222 -7.88 -4.41 15.20
C GLY A 222 -6.74 -4.47 14.18
N VAL A 223 -5.84 -3.49 14.17
CA VAL A 223 -4.69 -3.48 13.25
C VAL A 223 -3.64 -4.51 13.63
N SER A 224 -2.89 -5.02 12.64
CA SER A 224 -1.91 -6.08 12.86
C SER A 224 -0.61 -5.59 13.49
N VAL A 225 -0.23 -4.34 13.23
CA VAL A 225 1.00 -3.70 13.73
C VAL A 225 0.65 -2.35 14.35
N PRO A 226 0.08 -2.33 15.56
CA PRO A 226 -0.34 -1.09 16.20
C PRO A 226 0.87 -0.26 16.65
N VAL A 227 0.88 1.02 16.30
CA VAL A 227 1.86 2.01 16.78
C VAL A 227 1.12 3.05 17.63
N PRO A 228 1.60 3.38 18.85
CA PRO A 228 0.98 4.39 19.69
C PRO A 228 0.81 5.74 18.97
N GLU A 229 -0.19 6.50 19.39
CA GLU A 229 -0.59 7.77 18.76
C GLU A 229 -1.16 7.57 17.35
N GLY A 230 -1.41 8.65 16.61
CA GLY A 230 -1.94 8.60 15.26
C GLY A 230 -3.20 9.43 15.08
N PHE A 231 -3.74 9.37 13.87
CA PHE A 231 -4.95 10.12 13.52
C PHE A 231 -6.16 9.70 14.37
N ASN A 232 -7.04 10.66 14.66
CA ASN A 232 -8.25 10.49 15.49
C ASN A 232 -9.49 11.17 14.87
#